data_7eb41df83bff34f37b4c3c60ef80ae6c
#
_entry.id   7eb41df83bff34f37b4c3c60ef80ae6c
#
_cell.length_a   1.000
_cell.length_b   1.000
_cell.length_c   1.000
_cell.angle_alpha   90.00
_cell.angle_beta   90.00
_cell.angle_gamma   90.00
#
_symmetry.space_group_name_H-M   'P 1'
#
loop_
_entity.id
_entity.type
_entity.pdbx_description
1 polymer ?
#
loop_
_entity_poly.entity_id
_entity_poly.type
_entity_poly.pdbx_seq_one_letter_code
_entity_poly.pdbx_strand_id
1 'polypeptide(L)'
;MDARIGIQPAEQAAPQRVVLNVDLFVPLALSTPKQDRIHEVVDYDFVRSSIRQRIDAGHINLQETLIDDIAAILLAHPAVRAVRVSSEKPDVYEDVEAVGIEVFRFK
;
A
#
# COMPACT_ATOMS: atom_id res chain seq x y z
N MET A 1 7.03 4.20 -4.59
CA MET A 1 8.04 3.12 -4.69
C MET A 1 8.15 2.64 -6.12
N ASP A 2 9.30 2.14 -6.51
CA ASP A 2 9.42 1.49 -7.81
C ASP A 2 9.00 0.03 -7.70
N ALA A 3 8.20 -0.44 -8.66
CA ALA A 3 7.67 -1.79 -8.68
C ALA A 3 7.64 -2.34 -10.10
N ARG A 4 7.84 -3.65 -10.22
CA ARG A 4 7.61 -4.38 -11.47
C ARG A 4 6.13 -4.72 -11.55
N ILE A 5 5.38 -3.90 -12.28
CA ILE A 5 3.91 -3.99 -12.31
C ILE A 5 3.39 -3.65 -13.69
N GLY A 6 2.46 -4.46 -14.19
CA GLY A 6 1.75 -4.24 -15.43
C GLY A 6 1.86 -5.39 -16.41
N ILE A 7 0.95 -5.41 -17.40
CA ILE A 7 0.87 -6.44 -18.44
C ILE A 7 1.50 -6.00 -19.77
N GLN A 8 1.74 -4.70 -19.96
CA GLN A 8 2.34 -4.18 -21.18
C GLN A 8 3.82 -4.59 -21.29
N PRO A 9 4.35 -4.79 -22.51
CA PRO A 9 5.75 -5.18 -22.67
C PRO A 9 6.74 -4.24 -21.97
N ALA A 10 6.52 -2.93 -22.05
CA ALA A 10 7.38 -1.95 -21.40
C ALA A 10 7.33 -2.07 -19.87
N GLU A 11 6.15 -2.39 -19.32
CA GLU A 11 5.96 -2.57 -17.88
C GLU A 11 6.60 -3.86 -17.37
N GLN A 12 6.65 -4.89 -18.20
CA GLN A 12 7.32 -6.14 -17.88
C GLN A 12 8.84 -6.04 -17.96
N ALA A 13 9.34 -5.11 -18.77
CA ALA A 13 10.78 -4.98 -19.01
C ALA A 13 11.53 -4.27 -17.88
N ALA A 14 10.86 -3.36 -17.14
CA ALA A 14 11.53 -2.53 -16.13
C ALA A 14 10.56 -2.13 -15.02
N PRO A 15 11.08 -1.86 -13.81
CA PRO A 15 10.26 -1.27 -12.75
C PRO A 15 9.75 0.10 -13.13
N GLN A 16 8.61 0.48 -12.57
CA GLN A 16 8.07 1.83 -12.72
C GLN A 16 7.66 2.40 -11.37
N ARG A 17 7.57 3.73 -11.32
CA ARG A 17 7.12 4.40 -10.10
C ARG A 17 5.64 4.12 -9.86
N VAL A 18 5.32 3.79 -8.61
CA VAL A 18 3.95 3.62 -8.12
C VAL A 18 3.78 4.49 -6.90
N VAL A 19 2.72 5.30 -6.88
CA VAL A 19 2.36 6.10 -5.71
C VAL A 19 1.33 5.33 -4.91
N LEU A 20 1.64 5.07 -3.66
CA LEU A 20 0.78 4.30 -2.75
C LEU A 20 0.36 5.18 -1.58
N ASN A 21 -0.93 5.21 -1.29
CA ASN A 21 -1.47 5.87 -0.11
C ASN A 21 -2.21 4.85 0.73
N VAL A 22 -1.97 4.88 2.03
CA VAL A 22 -2.56 3.94 2.98
C VAL A 22 -3.12 4.70 4.16
N ASP A 23 -4.39 4.43 4.47
CA ASP A 23 -5.02 4.87 5.71
C ASP A 23 -5.30 3.63 6.57
N LEU A 24 -4.79 3.63 7.79
CA LEU A 24 -5.06 2.59 8.78
C LEU A 24 -6.12 3.09 9.76
N PHE A 25 -7.11 2.27 10.01
CA PHE A 25 -8.14 2.53 10.99
C PHE A 25 -7.90 1.61 12.19
N VAL A 26 -7.57 2.21 13.32
CA VAL A 26 -7.21 1.50 14.55
C VAL A 26 -8.08 2.01 15.71
N PRO A 27 -8.18 1.26 16.84
CA PRO A 27 -8.87 1.78 18.01
C PRO A 27 -8.25 3.09 18.48
N LEU A 28 -9.09 4.03 18.91
CA LEU A 28 -8.66 5.36 19.33
C LEU A 28 -7.56 5.31 20.39
N ALA A 29 -7.63 4.36 21.31
CA ALA A 29 -6.62 4.19 22.35
C ALA A 29 -5.21 3.93 21.78
N LEU A 30 -5.10 3.40 20.57
CA LEU A 30 -3.82 3.11 19.92
C LEU A 30 -3.37 4.21 18.96
N SER A 31 -4.11 5.31 18.89
CA SER A 31 -3.74 6.50 18.12
C SER A 31 -3.64 7.77 18.97
N THR A 32 -3.89 7.66 20.30
CA THR A 32 -3.88 8.78 21.21
C THR A 32 -2.90 8.49 22.37
N PRO A 33 -1.63 8.85 22.21
CA PRO A 33 -0.64 8.58 23.24
C PRO A 33 -0.85 9.50 24.47
N LYS A 34 -0.51 9.00 25.64
CA LYS A 34 -0.57 9.77 26.89
C LYS A 34 0.76 10.39 27.27
N GLN A 35 1.87 9.77 26.84
CA GLN A 35 3.23 10.16 27.19
C GLN A 35 4.10 10.45 25.97
N ASP A 36 3.50 10.56 24.79
CA ASP A 36 4.20 10.83 23.54
C ASP A 36 5.29 9.79 23.24
N ARG A 37 4.96 8.51 23.43
CA ARG A 37 5.88 7.39 23.21
C ARG A 37 5.36 6.47 22.11
N ILE A 38 6.28 5.99 21.26
CA ILE A 38 5.93 5.16 20.09
C ILE A 38 5.23 3.85 20.49
N HIS A 39 5.56 3.27 21.65
CA HIS A 39 4.94 2.02 22.09
C HIS A 39 3.45 2.16 22.46
N GLU A 40 2.97 3.38 22.60
CA GLU A 40 1.56 3.67 22.93
C GLU A 40 0.66 3.66 21.72
N VAL A 41 1.21 3.66 20.52
CA VAL A 41 0.47 3.75 19.26
C VAL A 41 0.93 2.65 18.30
N VAL A 42 0.18 2.48 17.20
CA VAL A 42 0.61 1.59 16.12
C VAL A 42 1.76 2.27 15.37
N ASP A 43 2.92 1.61 15.35
CA ASP A 43 4.08 2.10 14.60
C ASP A 43 3.87 1.82 13.11
N TYR A 44 3.65 2.87 12.34
CA TYR A 44 3.35 2.74 10.90
C TYR A 44 4.54 2.32 10.04
N ASP A 45 5.74 2.22 10.59
CA ASP A 45 6.89 1.71 9.83
C ASP A 45 6.65 0.31 9.27
N PHE A 46 5.81 -0.50 9.95
CA PHE A 46 5.45 -1.82 9.46
C PHE A 46 4.71 -1.76 8.11
N VAL A 47 3.98 -0.68 7.85
CA VAL A 47 3.26 -0.48 6.58
C VAL A 47 4.26 -0.42 5.43
N ARG A 48 5.26 0.45 5.56
CA ARG A 48 6.30 0.61 4.53
C ARG A 48 7.07 -0.68 4.31
N SER A 49 7.46 -1.36 5.38
CA SER A 49 8.21 -2.62 5.32
C SER A 49 7.38 -3.72 4.66
N SER A 50 6.10 -3.82 4.99
CA SER A 50 5.19 -4.83 4.41
C SER A 50 5.00 -4.60 2.92
N ILE A 51 4.81 -3.35 2.50
CA ILE A 51 4.66 -2.99 1.08
C ILE A 51 5.94 -3.30 0.32
N ARG A 52 7.10 -2.91 0.87
CA ARG A 52 8.39 -3.19 0.25
C ARG A 52 8.60 -4.69 0.07
N GLN A 53 8.31 -5.48 1.08
CA GLN A 53 8.45 -6.93 1.02
C GLN A 53 7.56 -7.53 -0.07
N ARG A 54 6.31 -7.04 -0.19
CA ARG A 54 5.40 -7.53 -1.24
C ARG A 54 5.89 -7.17 -2.64
N ILE A 55 6.37 -5.94 -2.84
CA ILE A 55 6.89 -5.47 -4.12
C ILE A 55 8.15 -6.25 -4.51
N ASP A 56 9.03 -6.50 -3.57
CA ASP A 56 10.29 -7.22 -3.82
C ASP A 56 10.10 -8.71 -4.06
N ALA A 57 8.91 -9.25 -3.78
CA ALA A 57 8.61 -10.67 -4.00
C ALA A 57 8.48 -11.06 -5.49
N GLY A 58 8.34 -10.08 -6.39
CA GLY A 58 8.32 -10.35 -7.82
C GLY A 58 7.38 -9.48 -8.60
N HIS A 59 7.27 -9.76 -9.90
CA HIS A 59 6.41 -9.01 -10.82
C HIS A 59 4.93 -9.15 -10.46
N ILE A 60 4.19 -8.06 -10.64
CA ILE A 60 2.75 -7.99 -10.40
C ILE A 60 2.09 -7.56 -11.71
N ASN A 61 1.08 -8.28 -12.16
CA ASN A 61 0.39 -7.93 -13.40
C ASN A 61 -0.56 -6.75 -13.25
N LEU A 62 -1.32 -6.70 -12.16
CA LEU A 62 -2.41 -5.74 -11.99
C LEU A 62 -2.25 -4.93 -10.70
N GLN A 63 -2.62 -3.65 -10.76
CA GLN A 63 -2.70 -2.81 -9.57
C GLN A 63 -3.69 -3.37 -8.55
N GLU A 64 -4.79 -3.98 -9.02
CA GLU A 64 -5.79 -4.63 -8.18
C GLU A 64 -5.17 -5.70 -7.31
N THR A 65 -4.30 -6.53 -7.87
CA THR A 65 -3.58 -7.56 -7.12
C THR A 65 -2.70 -6.94 -6.03
N LEU A 66 -1.97 -5.89 -6.39
CA LEU A 66 -1.08 -5.22 -5.44
C LEU A 66 -1.84 -4.67 -4.24
N ILE A 67 -2.91 -3.91 -4.48
CA ILE A 67 -3.64 -3.29 -3.37
C ILE A 67 -4.44 -4.30 -2.55
N ASP A 68 -4.96 -5.37 -3.17
CA ASP A 68 -5.62 -6.44 -2.42
C ASP A 68 -4.63 -7.16 -1.51
N ASP A 69 -3.43 -7.45 -1.99
CA ASP A 69 -2.39 -8.09 -1.18
C ASP A 69 -1.93 -7.19 -0.04
N ILE A 70 -1.72 -5.90 -0.31
CA ILE A 70 -1.36 -4.93 0.73
C ILE A 70 -2.46 -4.84 1.79
N ALA A 71 -3.72 -4.72 1.37
CA ALA A 71 -4.84 -4.65 2.30
C ALA A 71 -4.90 -5.89 3.20
N ALA A 72 -4.73 -7.09 2.64
CA ALA A 72 -4.73 -8.33 3.40
C ALA A 72 -3.58 -8.39 4.42
N ILE A 73 -2.38 -7.98 4.01
CA ILE A 73 -1.21 -7.97 4.89
C ILE A 73 -1.43 -7.01 6.07
N LEU A 74 -1.92 -5.82 5.79
CA LEU A 74 -2.14 -4.81 6.83
C LEU A 74 -3.27 -5.19 7.78
N LEU A 75 -4.34 -5.79 7.26
CA LEU A 75 -5.45 -6.29 8.08
C LEU A 75 -5.06 -7.45 8.99
N ALA A 76 -3.98 -8.17 8.67
CA ALA A 76 -3.48 -9.23 9.53
C ALA A 76 -2.87 -8.70 10.84
N HIS A 77 -2.50 -7.41 10.89
CA HIS A 77 -2.01 -6.79 12.13
C HIS A 77 -3.14 -6.73 13.17
N PRO A 78 -2.89 -7.19 14.42
CA PRO A 78 -3.95 -7.30 15.43
C PRO A 78 -4.69 -6.01 15.73
N ALA A 79 -4.01 -4.86 15.64
CA ALA A 79 -4.60 -3.56 15.98
C ALA A 79 -5.38 -2.91 14.82
N VAL A 80 -5.21 -3.39 13.60
CA VAL A 80 -5.83 -2.77 12.42
C VAL A 80 -7.25 -3.29 12.25
N ARG A 81 -8.23 -2.37 12.18
CA ARG A 81 -9.66 -2.69 12.04
C ARG A 81 -10.15 -2.57 10.61
N ALA A 82 -9.59 -1.61 9.87
CA ALA A 82 -9.91 -1.38 8.47
C ALA A 82 -8.72 -0.69 7.80
N VAL A 83 -8.68 -0.74 6.48
CA VAL A 83 -7.66 -0.06 5.68
C VAL A 83 -8.29 0.56 4.45
N ARG A 84 -7.75 1.71 4.04
CA ARG A 84 -7.95 2.27 2.71
C ARG A 84 -6.59 2.25 2.03
N VAL A 85 -6.51 1.62 0.86
CA VAL A 85 -5.27 1.51 0.09
C VAL A 85 -5.53 1.99 -1.32
N SER A 86 -4.70 2.91 -1.81
CA SER A 86 -4.74 3.35 -3.20
C SER A 86 -3.38 3.17 -3.86
N SER A 87 -3.41 2.92 -5.16
CA SER A 87 -2.23 2.79 -6.01
C SER A 87 -2.42 3.62 -7.25
N GLU A 88 -1.41 4.37 -7.65
CA GLU A 88 -1.41 5.18 -8.88
C GLU A 88 -0.12 4.95 -9.64
N LYS A 89 -0.24 4.86 -10.97
CA LYS A 89 0.90 4.85 -11.90
C LYS A 89 0.93 6.20 -12.63
N PRO A 90 1.88 7.09 -12.32
CA PRO A 90 1.94 8.43 -12.94
C PRO A 90 2.50 8.44 -14.36
N ASP A 91 3.18 7.38 -14.80
CA ASP A 91 3.95 7.40 -16.04
C ASP A 91 3.38 6.51 -17.16
N VAL A 92 2.08 6.13 -17.07
CA VAL A 92 1.47 5.23 -18.06
C VAL A 92 1.12 5.97 -19.34
N TYR A 93 0.54 7.16 -19.24
CA TYR A 93 0.11 7.97 -20.38
C TYR A 93 0.63 9.40 -20.26
N GLU A 94 1.00 10.00 -21.42
CA GLU A 94 1.50 11.38 -21.45
C GLU A 94 0.42 12.41 -21.15
N ASP A 95 -0.83 12.13 -21.54
CA ASP A 95 -1.95 13.04 -21.42
C ASP A 95 -2.82 12.82 -20.18
N VAL A 96 -2.38 11.94 -19.28
CA VAL A 96 -3.09 11.59 -18.03
C VAL A 96 -2.12 11.74 -16.88
N GLU A 97 -2.57 12.41 -15.81
CA GLU A 97 -1.74 12.63 -14.63
C GLU A 97 -1.33 11.32 -13.96
N ALA A 98 -2.28 10.40 -13.78
CA ALA A 98 -2.02 9.09 -13.20
C ALA A 98 -3.20 8.15 -13.46
N VAL A 99 -2.93 6.84 -13.40
CA VAL A 99 -3.95 5.80 -13.48
C VAL A 99 -3.87 4.95 -12.23
N GLY A 100 -4.96 4.81 -11.50
CA GLY A 100 -4.93 4.07 -10.24
C GLY A 100 -6.28 3.58 -9.79
N ILE A 101 -6.26 2.87 -8.68
CA ILE A 101 -7.46 2.36 -8.01
C ILE A 101 -7.32 2.49 -6.50
N GLU A 102 -8.43 2.39 -5.81
CA GLU A 102 -8.51 2.46 -4.36
C GLU A 102 -9.46 1.39 -3.84
N VAL A 103 -9.11 0.78 -2.71
CA VAL A 103 -10.00 -0.12 -2.00
C VAL A 103 -10.14 0.31 -0.55
N PHE A 104 -11.29 -0.02 0.04
CA PHE A 104 -11.54 0.10 1.47
C PHE A 104 -12.00 -1.28 1.96
N ARG A 105 -11.32 -1.80 2.98
CA ARG A 105 -11.58 -3.14 3.52
C ARG A 105 -11.72 -3.10 5.03
N PHE A 106 -12.71 -3.80 5.56
CA PHE A 106 -12.84 -4.10 6.99
C PHE A 106 -12.19 -5.43 7.32
N LYS A 107 -11.79 -5.55 8.57
CA LYS A 107 -11.38 -6.83 9.14
C LYS A 107 -12.56 -7.77 9.28
#